data_9a176023187e7b0be06a12de43df2781
#
_entry.id   9a176023187e7b0be06a12de43df2781
#
_cell.length_a   1.000
_cell.length_b   1.000
_cell.length_c   1.000
_cell.angle_alpha   90.00
_cell.angle_beta   90.00
_cell.angle_gamma   90.00
#
_symmetry.space_group_name_H-M   'P 1'
#
loop_
_entity.id
_entity.type
_entity.pdbx_description
1 polymer ?
#
loop_
_entity_poly.entity_id
_entity_poly.type
_entity_poly.pdbx_seq_one_letter_code
_entity_poly.pdbx_strand_id
1 'polypeptide(L)'
;MSGQQKDFQGILGIGLEKKISQSVSLTVSNQELLNQNLLELRNAFIDAGITCKLNRNFSLGVNYRFVLQRDLNNLYHPRQMIYGDLSYGRIFKKFSATFRARIQNSYYPLVINETKQTSIAYNRDRLTIRYRFNYYFSPFMYGELWYPINHPTQEKVDRVRGALGFYYSFNDQLKTQLYYSITKEMNQSNKKTNYAISVACYLKI
;
A
#
# COMPACT_ATOMS: atom_id res chain seq x y z
N MET A 1 29.05 -5.22 15.52
CA MET A 1 28.56 -5.16 14.12
C MET A 1 27.06 -5.40 14.13
N SER A 2 26.25 -4.35 13.96
CA SER A 2 24.78 -4.48 13.90
C SER A 2 24.42 -5.02 12.50
N GLY A 3 24.12 -6.30 12.41
CA GLY A 3 23.72 -6.96 11.17
C GLY A 3 22.41 -6.40 10.66
N GLN A 4 22.37 -5.96 9.41
CA GLN A 4 21.14 -5.54 8.74
C GLN A 4 20.16 -6.72 8.69
N GLN A 5 19.05 -6.61 9.40
CA GLN A 5 18.00 -7.64 9.40
C GLN A 5 17.32 -7.65 8.03
N LYS A 6 17.39 -8.78 7.33
CA LYS A 6 16.72 -9.03 6.04
C LYS A 6 15.53 -9.96 6.28
N ASP A 7 14.38 -9.64 5.70
CA ASP A 7 13.19 -10.49 5.77
C ASP A 7 12.57 -10.59 4.38
N PHE A 8 12.20 -11.82 3.98
CA PHE A 8 11.47 -12.06 2.75
C PHE A 8 9.98 -12.25 3.06
N GLN A 9 9.15 -11.41 2.44
CA GLN A 9 7.73 -11.29 2.72
C GLN A 9 6.88 -11.68 1.52
N GLY A 10 5.67 -12.18 1.79
CA GLY A 10 4.62 -12.41 0.80
C GLY A 10 3.45 -11.48 1.04
N ILE A 11 2.85 -10.95 -0.02
CA ILE A 11 1.62 -10.19 0.05
C ILE A 11 0.62 -10.84 -0.89
N LEU A 12 -0.47 -11.37 -0.34
CA LEU A 12 -1.59 -11.90 -1.09
C LEU A 12 -2.76 -10.93 -1.00
N GLY A 13 -3.50 -10.74 -2.09
CA GLY A 13 -4.61 -9.80 -2.09
C GLY A 13 -5.74 -10.18 -3.03
N ILE A 14 -6.95 -9.84 -2.61
CA ILE A 14 -8.14 -9.83 -3.46
C ILE A 14 -8.86 -8.51 -3.32
N GLY A 15 -9.47 -8.02 -4.39
CA GLY A 15 -10.18 -6.75 -4.37
C GLY A 15 -11.40 -6.75 -5.29
N LEU A 16 -12.41 -6.00 -4.88
CA LEU A 16 -13.61 -5.74 -5.65
C LEU A 16 -13.69 -4.24 -5.91
N GLU A 17 -13.98 -3.87 -7.16
CA GLU A 17 -14.26 -2.49 -7.55
C GLU A 17 -15.64 -2.44 -8.19
N LYS A 18 -16.52 -1.58 -7.67
CA LYS A 18 -17.83 -1.31 -8.24
C LYS A 18 -17.93 0.13 -8.69
N LYS A 19 -18.25 0.35 -9.96
CA LYS A 19 -18.55 1.68 -10.46
C LYS A 19 -19.99 2.05 -10.09
N ILE A 20 -20.14 3.12 -9.30
CA ILE A 20 -21.43 3.68 -8.94
C ILE A 20 -21.91 4.70 -9.99
N SER A 21 -20.95 5.49 -10.52
CA SER A 21 -21.18 6.44 -11.59
C SER A 21 -19.95 6.56 -12.50
N GLN A 22 -20.00 7.44 -13.51
CA GLN A 22 -18.83 7.70 -14.37
C GLN A 22 -17.62 8.26 -13.57
N SER A 23 -17.88 8.94 -12.46
CA SER A 23 -16.87 9.60 -11.64
C SER A 23 -16.63 8.92 -10.28
N VAL A 24 -17.51 8.06 -9.81
CA VAL A 24 -17.43 7.46 -8.47
C VAL A 24 -17.32 5.96 -8.54
N SER A 25 -16.34 5.40 -7.83
CA SER A 25 -16.17 3.97 -7.62
C SER A 25 -16.02 3.64 -6.13
N LEU A 26 -16.55 2.48 -5.74
CA LEU A 26 -16.34 1.85 -4.44
C LEU A 26 -15.33 0.73 -4.59
N THR A 27 -14.47 0.56 -3.58
CA THR A 27 -13.51 -0.53 -3.53
C THR A 27 -13.58 -1.23 -2.18
N VAL A 28 -13.53 -2.55 -2.19
CA VAL A 28 -13.29 -3.37 -1.00
C VAL A 28 -12.17 -4.33 -1.34
N SER A 29 -11.20 -4.46 -0.45
CA SER A 29 -10.12 -5.43 -0.66
C SER A 29 -9.67 -6.06 0.65
N ASN A 30 -9.19 -7.30 0.54
CA ASN A 30 -8.48 -8.00 1.59
C ASN A 30 -7.03 -8.16 1.14
N GLN A 31 -6.09 -8.04 2.08
CA GLN A 31 -4.68 -8.31 1.86
C GLN A 31 -4.08 -9.01 3.06
N GLU A 32 -3.20 -9.95 2.83
CA GLU A 32 -2.46 -10.70 3.83
C GLU A 32 -0.98 -10.48 3.63
N LEU A 33 -0.27 -10.16 4.70
CA LEU A 33 1.18 -10.01 4.73
C LEU A 33 1.80 -11.16 5.52
N LEU A 34 2.55 -11.99 4.81
CA LEU A 34 3.37 -13.05 5.36
C LEU A 34 4.79 -12.55 5.59
N ASN A 35 5.41 -12.89 6.71
CA ASN A 35 6.80 -12.59 7.04
C ASN A 35 7.57 -13.86 7.42
N GLN A 36 8.79 -13.70 7.94
CA GLN A 36 9.67 -14.82 8.31
C GLN A 36 9.81 -15.84 7.17
N ASN A 37 10.21 -15.35 5.98
CA ASN A 37 10.34 -16.15 4.77
C ASN A 37 9.04 -16.89 4.38
N LEU A 38 7.90 -16.19 4.45
CA LEU A 38 6.55 -16.66 4.10
C LEU A 38 5.90 -17.65 5.09
N LEU A 39 6.51 -17.89 6.23
CA LEU A 39 6.03 -18.90 7.18
C LEU A 39 4.96 -18.39 8.14
N GLU A 40 4.88 -17.08 8.36
CA GLU A 40 3.98 -16.51 9.36
C GLU A 40 3.11 -15.39 8.82
N LEU A 41 1.82 -15.45 9.15
CA LEU A 41 0.90 -14.34 8.90
C LEU A 41 1.18 -13.21 9.91
N ARG A 42 1.74 -12.11 9.40
CA ARG A 42 2.04 -10.93 10.20
C ARG A 42 0.85 -9.99 10.32
N ASN A 43 0.20 -9.71 9.19
CA ASN A 43 -0.93 -8.79 9.15
C ASN A 43 -2.00 -9.31 8.19
N ALA A 44 -3.26 -9.13 8.58
CA ALA A 44 -4.40 -9.22 7.70
C ALA A 44 -5.08 -7.84 7.61
N PHE A 45 -5.42 -7.40 6.41
CA PHE A 45 -6.00 -6.09 6.13
C PHE A 45 -7.34 -6.23 5.43
N ILE A 46 -8.32 -5.45 5.84
CA ILE A 46 -9.55 -5.21 5.09
C ILE A 46 -9.64 -3.72 4.82
N ASP A 47 -9.69 -3.36 3.56
CA ASP A 47 -9.85 -1.98 3.09
C ASP A 47 -11.24 -1.79 2.50
N ALA A 48 -11.86 -0.66 2.81
CA ALA A 48 -13.05 -0.16 2.13
C ALA A 48 -12.83 1.30 1.76
N GLY A 49 -13.17 1.68 0.53
CA GLY A 49 -12.90 3.03 0.05
C GLY A 49 -13.83 3.53 -1.03
N ILE A 50 -13.88 4.83 -1.13
CA ILE A 50 -14.56 5.58 -2.18
C ILE A 50 -13.50 6.38 -2.95
N THR A 51 -13.58 6.35 -4.28
CA THR A 51 -12.74 7.17 -5.16
C THR A 51 -13.63 7.99 -6.07
N CYS A 52 -13.37 9.32 -6.12
CA CYS A 52 -14.04 10.27 -7.00
C CYS A 52 -13.04 10.81 -8.02
N LYS A 53 -13.35 10.68 -9.33
CA LYS A 53 -12.60 11.33 -10.42
C LYS A 53 -13.08 12.78 -10.54
N LEU A 54 -12.21 13.73 -10.24
CA LEU A 54 -12.49 15.15 -10.36
C LEU A 54 -12.46 15.60 -11.84
N ASN A 55 -11.54 15.03 -12.59
CA ASN A 55 -11.41 15.24 -14.04
C ASN A 55 -10.60 14.07 -14.66
N ARG A 56 -10.15 14.24 -15.91
CA ARG A 56 -9.37 13.20 -16.65
C ARG A 56 -8.05 12.81 -15.98
N ASN A 57 -7.47 13.73 -15.20
CA ASN A 57 -6.13 13.58 -14.64
C ASN A 57 -6.15 13.44 -13.11
N PHE A 58 -7.12 14.03 -12.42
CA PHE A 58 -7.18 14.09 -10.96
C PHE A 58 -8.26 13.17 -10.39
N SER A 59 -7.92 12.48 -9.30
CA SER A 59 -8.88 11.74 -8.47
C SER A 59 -8.59 11.93 -6.99
N LEU A 60 -9.65 11.90 -6.18
CA LEU A 60 -9.63 11.89 -4.72
C LEU A 60 -10.16 10.56 -4.24
N GLY A 61 -9.52 10.00 -3.20
CA GLY A 61 -9.99 8.79 -2.54
C GLY A 61 -10.00 8.98 -1.03
N VAL A 62 -11.00 8.37 -0.37
CA VAL A 62 -11.04 8.23 1.10
C VAL A 62 -11.25 6.77 1.39
N ASN A 63 -10.46 6.24 2.33
CA ASN A 63 -10.42 4.82 2.62
C ASN A 63 -10.33 4.58 4.12
N TYR A 64 -10.96 3.52 4.56
CA TYR A 64 -10.82 2.95 5.89
C TYR A 64 -10.16 1.58 5.77
N ARG A 65 -9.21 1.30 6.66
CA ARG A 65 -8.52 0.02 6.75
C ARG A 65 -8.59 -0.52 8.17
N PHE A 66 -9.11 -1.71 8.29
CA PHE A 66 -8.99 -2.52 9.49
C PHE A 66 -7.80 -3.45 9.34
N VAL A 67 -6.96 -3.54 10.37
CA VAL A 67 -5.74 -4.34 10.38
C VAL A 67 -5.74 -5.24 11.60
N LEU A 68 -5.54 -6.53 11.42
CA LEU A 68 -5.12 -7.45 12.46
C LEU A 68 -3.61 -7.59 12.35
N GLN A 69 -2.89 -7.10 13.35
CA GLN A 69 -1.43 -7.13 13.40
C GLN A 69 -0.95 -8.06 14.49
N ARG A 70 -0.07 -9.00 14.14
CA ARG A 70 0.60 -9.91 15.08
C ARG A 70 1.72 -9.17 15.81
N ASP A 71 1.77 -9.31 17.13
CA ASP A 71 2.85 -8.81 17.99
C ASP A 71 3.97 -9.84 18.18
N LEU A 72 4.98 -9.49 19.00
CA LEU A 72 6.10 -10.37 19.33
C LEU A 72 5.69 -11.58 20.18
N ASN A 73 4.57 -11.51 20.88
CA ASN A 73 4.01 -12.59 21.70
C ASN A 73 3.06 -13.49 20.93
N ASN A 74 2.99 -13.32 19.60
CA ASN A 74 2.11 -14.07 18.70
C ASN A 74 0.61 -13.78 18.88
N LEU A 75 0.26 -12.68 19.53
CA LEU A 75 -1.11 -12.23 19.71
C LEU A 75 -1.50 -11.26 18.58
N TYR A 76 -2.74 -11.35 18.10
CA TYR A 76 -3.25 -10.44 17.09
C TYR A 76 -3.97 -9.26 17.73
N HIS A 77 -3.55 -8.07 17.37
CA HIS A 77 -4.12 -6.81 17.86
C HIS A 77 -4.79 -6.04 16.73
N PRO A 78 -6.02 -5.53 16.96
CA PRO A 78 -6.71 -4.72 15.98
C PRO A 78 -6.07 -3.33 15.90
N ARG A 79 -5.94 -2.81 14.68
CA ARG A 79 -5.55 -1.44 14.40
C ARG A 79 -6.46 -0.88 13.32
N GLN A 80 -6.85 0.37 13.48
CA GLN A 80 -7.69 1.08 12.51
C GLN A 80 -6.84 2.13 11.80
N MET A 81 -7.12 2.36 10.53
CA MET A 81 -6.43 3.35 9.73
C MET A 81 -7.42 4.05 8.80
N ILE A 82 -7.35 5.37 8.78
CA ILE A 82 -8.07 6.20 7.81
C ILE A 82 -7.03 6.88 6.93
N TYR A 83 -7.27 6.92 5.63
CA TYR A 83 -6.38 7.61 4.71
C TYR A 83 -7.11 8.26 3.55
N GLY A 84 -6.58 9.42 3.13
CA GLY A 84 -6.99 10.15 1.95
C GLY A 84 -5.91 10.11 0.88
N ASP A 85 -6.31 9.93 -0.38
CA ASP A 85 -5.46 9.90 -1.56
C ASP A 85 -5.81 11.04 -2.49
N LEU A 86 -4.82 11.84 -2.89
CA LEU A 86 -4.89 12.71 -4.06
C LEU A 86 -4.00 12.10 -5.15
N SER A 87 -4.57 11.80 -6.30
CA SER A 87 -3.82 11.22 -7.40
C SER A 87 -3.90 12.11 -8.64
N TYR A 88 -2.75 12.29 -9.30
CA TYR A 88 -2.62 12.93 -10.60
C TYR A 88 -2.04 11.91 -11.58
N GLY A 89 -2.74 11.65 -12.69
CA GLY A 89 -2.33 10.71 -13.72
C GLY A 89 -2.31 11.32 -15.10
N ARG A 90 -1.30 10.99 -15.90
CA ARG A 90 -1.21 11.39 -17.30
C ARG A 90 -0.81 10.23 -18.19
N ILE A 91 -1.42 10.16 -19.37
CA ILE A 91 -1.15 9.13 -20.37
C ILE A 91 -0.42 9.76 -21.55
N PHE A 92 0.69 9.16 -21.95
CA PHE A 92 1.50 9.52 -23.11
C PHE A 92 1.64 8.32 -24.02
N LYS A 93 0.80 8.23 -25.08
CA LYS A 93 0.78 7.05 -25.95
C LYS A 93 0.56 5.75 -25.16
N LYS A 94 1.59 4.90 -25.10
CA LYS A 94 1.57 3.64 -24.35
C LYS A 94 2.05 3.77 -22.89
N PHE A 95 2.62 4.91 -22.51
CA PHE A 95 3.07 5.16 -21.14
C PHE A 95 1.99 5.88 -20.33
N SER A 96 1.91 5.56 -19.06
CA SER A 96 1.16 6.36 -18.09
C SER A 96 2.02 6.61 -16.85
N ALA A 97 2.02 7.85 -16.37
CA ALA A 97 2.62 8.23 -15.11
C ALA A 97 1.51 8.62 -14.14
N THR A 98 1.57 8.14 -12.90
CA THR A 98 0.62 8.49 -11.83
C THR A 98 1.40 8.86 -10.60
N PHE A 99 1.19 10.06 -10.11
CA PHE A 99 1.65 10.52 -8.79
C PHE A 99 0.48 10.42 -7.81
N ARG A 100 0.72 9.88 -6.62
CA ARG A 100 -0.25 9.79 -5.53
C ARG A 100 0.35 10.34 -4.26
N ALA A 101 -0.26 11.37 -3.69
CA ALA A 101 -0.03 11.83 -2.33
C ALA A 101 -1.10 11.20 -1.41
N ARG A 102 -0.67 10.56 -0.32
CA ARG A 102 -1.52 9.93 0.67
C ARG A 102 -1.22 10.50 2.04
N ILE A 103 -2.25 10.94 2.74
CA ILE A 103 -2.19 11.22 4.17
C ILE A 103 -2.94 10.09 4.87
N GLN A 104 -2.26 9.39 5.79
CA GLN A 104 -2.86 8.30 6.56
C GLN A 104 -2.66 8.52 8.05
N ASN A 105 -3.67 8.16 8.82
CA ASN A 105 -3.58 8.12 10.28
C ASN A 105 -3.95 6.72 10.78
N SER A 106 -3.11 6.18 11.68
CA SER A 106 -3.27 4.85 12.27
C SER A 106 -3.59 5.00 13.74
N TYR A 107 -4.69 4.40 14.18
CA TYR A 107 -5.15 4.39 15.57
C TYR A 107 -4.88 3.03 16.20
N TYR A 108 -4.22 3.06 17.36
CA TYR A 108 -3.97 1.88 18.18
C TYR A 108 -4.92 1.90 19.37
N PRO A 109 -5.57 0.77 19.74
CA PRO A 109 -6.32 0.70 21.00
C PRO A 109 -5.42 0.99 22.20
N LEU A 110 -5.94 1.71 23.19
CA LEU A 110 -5.21 2.16 24.39
C LEU A 110 -4.57 1.01 25.20
N VAL A 111 -5.10 -0.20 25.08
CA VAL A 111 -4.67 -1.40 25.84
C VAL A 111 -3.29 -1.92 25.43
N ILE A 112 -2.75 -1.50 24.29
CA ILE A 112 -1.56 -2.13 23.68
C ILE A 112 -0.32 -1.25 23.80
N ASN A 113 -0.46 0.02 24.18
CA ASN A 113 0.63 0.98 24.09
C ASN A 113 1.11 1.46 25.46
N GLU A 114 2.19 0.87 25.96
CA GLU A 114 2.98 1.43 27.06
C GLU A 114 3.51 2.85 26.76
N THR A 115 3.54 3.25 25.48
CA THR A 115 4.13 4.51 25.00
C THR A 115 3.14 5.67 24.85
N LYS A 116 1.91 5.59 25.33
CA LYS A 116 0.89 6.68 25.26
C LYS A 116 0.61 7.28 23.88
N GLN A 117 1.23 6.82 22.81
CA GLN A 117 0.99 7.35 21.46
C GLN A 117 -0.17 6.60 20.78
N THR A 118 -1.35 7.17 20.84
CA THR A 118 -2.60 6.57 20.34
C THR A 118 -2.76 6.67 18.82
N SER A 119 -2.01 7.55 18.16
CA SER A 119 -2.10 7.70 16.70
C SER A 119 -0.76 8.06 16.06
N ILE A 120 -0.52 7.52 14.87
CA ILE A 120 0.65 7.84 14.05
C ILE A 120 0.17 8.24 12.67
N ALA A 121 0.54 9.47 12.26
CA ALA A 121 0.22 10.01 10.96
C ALA A 121 1.44 9.99 10.02
N TYR A 122 1.21 9.60 8.76
CA TYR A 122 2.21 9.58 7.69
C TYR A 122 1.70 10.29 6.45
N ASN A 123 2.59 11.01 5.78
CA ASN A 123 2.46 11.32 4.36
C ASN A 123 3.21 10.26 3.55
N ARG A 124 2.61 9.81 2.42
CA ARG A 124 3.18 8.79 1.54
C ARG A 124 3.03 9.22 0.09
N ASP A 125 4.13 9.52 -0.54
CA ASP A 125 4.17 9.96 -1.93
C ASP A 125 4.66 8.84 -2.83
N ARG A 126 3.87 8.47 -3.85
CA ARG A 126 4.19 7.41 -4.79
C ARG A 126 4.13 7.91 -6.22
N LEU A 127 5.21 7.65 -6.95
CA LEU A 127 5.22 7.80 -8.41
C LEU A 127 5.22 6.42 -9.05
N THR A 128 4.23 6.16 -9.90
CA THR A 128 4.10 4.91 -10.68
C THR A 128 4.23 5.22 -12.16
N ILE A 129 5.07 4.49 -12.86
CA ILE A 129 5.19 4.51 -14.32
C ILE A 129 4.76 3.14 -14.84
N ARG A 130 3.85 3.13 -15.80
CA ARG A 130 3.33 1.92 -16.43
C ARG A 130 3.43 2.04 -17.93
N TYR A 131 3.81 0.95 -18.58
CA TYR A 131 3.83 0.80 -20.03
C TYR A 131 2.72 -0.18 -20.45
N ARG A 132 1.85 0.21 -21.37
CA ARG A 132 0.83 -0.67 -21.95
C ARG A 132 1.45 -1.41 -23.15
N PHE A 133 1.97 -2.62 -22.89
CA PHE A 133 2.54 -3.43 -23.95
C PHE A 133 1.44 -3.88 -24.92
N ASN A 134 0.38 -4.48 -24.40
CA ASN A 134 -0.83 -4.85 -25.14
C ASN A 134 -2.06 -4.73 -24.22
N TYR A 135 -3.20 -5.26 -24.66
CA TYR A 135 -4.44 -5.26 -23.87
C TYR A 135 -4.32 -6.04 -22.57
N TYR A 136 -3.64 -7.17 -22.59
CA TYR A 136 -3.54 -8.09 -21.45
C TYR A 136 -2.41 -7.74 -20.49
N PHE A 137 -1.27 -7.27 -21.03
CA PHE A 137 -0.02 -7.15 -20.26
C PHE A 137 0.46 -5.70 -20.17
N SER A 138 0.69 -5.26 -18.93
CA SER A 138 1.18 -3.90 -18.64
C SER A 138 2.22 -3.92 -17.52
N PRO A 139 3.53 -3.92 -17.83
CA PRO A 139 4.58 -3.76 -16.84
C PRO A 139 4.54 -2.38 -16.21
N PHE A 140 4.97 -2.31 -14.95
CA PHE A 140 5.08 -1.07 -14.20
C PHE A 140 6.25 -1.09 -13.24
N MET A 141 6.67 0.13 -12.84
CA MET A 141 7.54 0.37 -11.71
C MET A 141 6.97 1.47 -10.84
N TYR A 142 7.30 1.46 -9.55
CA TYR A 142 7.00 2.60 -8.68
C TYR A 142 8.09 2.84 -7.65
N GLY A 143 8.21 4.13 -7.25
CA GLY A 143 8.92 4.57 -6.06
C GLY A 143 7.95 5.18 -5.06
N GLU A 144 8.14 4.93 -3.77
CA GLU A 144 7.31 5.48 -2.70
C GLU A 144 8.17 5.93 -1.53
N LEU A 145 7.85 7.12 -1.01
CA LEU A 145 8.48 7.73 0.15
C LEU A 145 7.48 7.87 1.27
N TRP A 146 7.92 7.69 2.52
CA TRP A 146 7.07 7.82 3.71
C TRP A 146 7.67 8.81 4.67
N TYR A 147 6.87 9.81 5.06
CA TYR A 147 7.23 10.86 6.00
C TYR A 147 6.30 10.82 7.20
N PRO A 148 6.80 10.67 8.43
CA PRO A 148 5.98 10.86 9.63
C PRO A 148 5.58 12.33 9.76
N ILE A 149 4.30 12.61 10.09
CA ILE A 149 3.78 13.97 10.23
C ILE A 149 3.81 14.42 11.70
N ASN A 150 3.46 13.53 12.62
CA ASN A 150 3.30 13.84 14.05
C ASN A 150 4.34 13.15 14.96
N HIS A 151 5.53 12.87 14.45
CA HIS A 151 6.58 12.27 15.25
C HIS A 151 7.48 13.36 15.84
N PRO A 152 7.61 13.48 17.17
CA PRO A 152 8.29 14.60 17.83
C PRO A 152 9.80 14.70 17.54
N THR A 153 10.42 13.64 17.04
CA THR A 153 11.88 13.59 16.81
C THR A 153 12.29 13.20 15.38
N GLN A 154 11.35 12.97 14.47
CA GLN A 154 11.65 12.47 13.11
C GLN A 154 10.98 13.33 12.04
N GLU A 155 11.70 14.33 11.53
CA GLU A 155 11.29 15.14 10.38
C GLU A 155 11.78 14.58 9.03
N LYS A 156 12.39 13.40 9.01
CA LYS A 156 13.06 12.84 7.82
C LYS A 156 12.26 11.68 7.25
N VAL A 157 12.56 11.34 5.99
CA VAL A 157 12.03 10.15 5.33
C VAL A 157 12.25 8.93 6.21
N ASP A 158 11.14 8.28 6.62
CA ASP A 158 11.15 7.08 7.45
C ASP A 158 11.43 5.83 6.62
N ARG A 159 10.82 5.73 5.44
CA ARG A 159 10.91 4.57 4.55
C ARG A 159 10.97 4.98 3.09
N VAL A 160 11.71 4.17 2.34
CA VAL A 160 11.74 4.24 0.88
C VAL A 160 11.38 2.86 0.35
N ARG A 161 10.47 2.80 -0.63
CA ARG A 161 10.10 1.57 -1.33
C ARG A 161 10.28 1.74 -2.83
N GLY A 162 10.93 0.77 -3.45
CA GLY A 162 10.94 0.58 -4.90
C GLY A 162 10.23 -0.72 -5.26
N ALA A 163 9.55 -0.77 -6.41
CA ALA A 163 8.95 -2.00 -6.90
C ALA A 163 8.93 -2.06 -8.42
N LEU A 164 8.98 -3.31 -8.91
CA LEU A 164 8.83 -3.68 -10.32
C LEU A 164 7.80 -4.80 -10.42
N GLY A 165 6.94 -4.73 -11.44
CA GLY A 165 5.93 -5.75 -11.63
C GLY A 165 5.13 -5.56 -12.91
N PHE A 166 4.02 -6.28 -12.99
CA PHE A 166 3.11 -6.17 -14.10
C PHE A 166 1.67 -6.39 -13.67
N TYR A 167 0.77 -5.86 -14.47
CA TYR A 167 -0.64 -6.21 -14.47
C TYR A 167 -0.90 -7.16 -15.63
N TYR A 168 -1.70 -8.19 -15.35
CA TYR A 168 -2.26 -9.06 -16.36
C TYR A 168 -3.78 -9.00 -16.29
N SER A 169 -4.44 -8.62 -17.37
CA SER A 169 -5.89 -8.57 -17.50
C SER A 169 -6.37 -9.81 -18.22
N PHE A 170 -7.11 -10.69 -17.53
CA PHE A 170 -7.72 -11.87 -18.16
C PHE A 170 -8.87 -11.47 -19.07
N ASN A 171 -9.63 -10.47 -18.62
CA ASN A 171 -10.73 -9.84 -19.34
C ASN A 171 -10.95 -8.42 -18.80
N ASP A 172 -12.04 -7.75 -19.19
CA ASP A 172 -12.37 -6.39 -18.74
C ASP A 172 -12.68 -6.31 -17.22
N GLN A 173 -13.09 -7.43 -16.64
CA GLN A 173 -13.51 -7.50 -15.24
C GLN A 173 -12.39 -8.00 -14.33
N LEU A 174 -11.64 -9.03 -14.75
CA LEU A 174 -10.63 -9.69 -13.90
C LEU A 174 -9.22 -9.29 -14.26
N LYS A 175 -8.49 -8.78 -13.29
CA LYS A 175 -7.11 -8.33 -13.42
C LYS A 175 -6.26 -8.82 -12.26
N THR A 176 -5.08 -9.31 -12.56
CA THR A 176 -4.07 -9.71 -11.58
C THR A 176 -2.90 -8.73 -11.60
N GLN A 177 -2.33 -8.48 -10.45
CA GLN A 177 -1.10 -7.73 -10.27
C GLN A 177 -0.06 -8.64 -9.62
N LEU A 178 1.13 -8.70 -10.21
CA LEU A 178 2.31 -9.33 -9.62
C LEU A 178 3.43 -8.30 -9.56
N TYR A 179 4.09 -8.17 -8.40
CA TYR A 179 5.27 -7.31 -8.28
C TYR A 179 6.23 -7.77 -7.19
N TYR A 180 7.48 -7.43 -7.38
CA TYR A 180 8.53 -7.52 -6.38
C TYR A 180 8.84 -6.14 -5.85
N SER A 181 9.03 -6.01 -4.53
CA SER A 181 9.36 -4.73 -3.90
C SER A 181 10.46 -4.85 -2.87
N ILE A 182 11.22 -3.77 -2.73
CA ILE A 182 12.26 -3.58 -1.71
C ILE A 182 11.84 -2.38 -0.88
N THR A 183 11.73 -2.56 0.43
CA THR A 183 11.43 -1.48 1.38
C THR A 183 12.59 -1.34 2.34
N LYS A 184 13.20 -0.15 2.40
CA LYS A 184 14.28 0.19 3.30
C LYS A 184 13.81 1.18 4.35
N GLU A 185 13.99 0.84 5.63
CA GLU A 185 13.76 1.75 6.75
C GLU A 185 15.01 2.63 6.93
N MET A 186 14.80 3.96 7.03
CA MET A 186 15.91 4.94 6.98
C MET A 186 16.27 5.48 8.35
N ASN A 187 15.32 5.65 9.26
CA ASN A 187 15.47 6.40 10.52
C ASN A 187 15.48 5.53 11.78
N GLN A 188 15.68 4.23 11.68
CA GLN A 188 15.81 3.34 12.84
C GLN A 188 17.26 2.99 13.12
N SER A 189 17.62 2.85 14.39
CA SER A 189 18.97 2.44 14.84
C SER A 189 19.36 1.08 14.22
N ASN A 190 18.37 0.17 14.07
CA ASN A 190 18.51 -1.09 13.35
C ASN A 190 17.79 -0.99 12.00
N LYS A 191 18.53 -0.61 10.96
CA LYS A 191 18.00 -0.48 9.59
C LYS A 191 17.52 -1.83 9.08
N LYS A 192 16.21 -1.96 8.82
CA LYS A 192 15.60 -3.16 8.23
C LYS A 192 15.44 -2.97 6.73
N THR A 193 15.73 -4.04 5.98
CA THR A 193 15.40 -4.10 4.55
C THR A 193 14.48 -5.30 4.33
N ASN A 194 13.26 -5.02 3.88
CA ASN A 194 12.25 -6.02 3.60
C ASN A 194 12.14 -6.21 2.08
N TYR A 195 12.21 -7.45 1.64
CA TYR A 195 11.97 -7.88 0.28
C TYR A 195 10.59 -8.52 0.23
N ALA A 196 9.75 -8.16 -0.73
CA ALA A 196 8.42 -8.74 -0.81
C ALA A 196 8.04 -9.09 -2.25
N ILE A 197 7.40 -10.26 -2.40
CA ILE A 197 6.64 -10.61 -3.59
C ILE A 197 5.16 -10.40 -3.29
N SER A 198 4.44 -9.79 -4.22
CA SER A 198 3.01 -9.50 -4.07
C SER A 198 2.21 -10.03 -5.24
N VAL A 199 1.13 -10.74 -4.91
CA VAL A 199 0.13 -11.21 -5.88
C VAL A 199 -1.23 -10.71 -5.42
N ALA A 200 -1.95 -10.03 -6.31
CA ALA A 200 -3.31 -9.58 -6.02
C ALA A 200 -4.23 -9.74 -7.23
N CYS A 201 -5.47 -10.15 -6.97
CA CYS A 201 -6.51 -10.26 -7.98
C CYS A 201 -7.59 -9.21 -7.72
N TYR A 202 -8.02 -8.53 -8.76
CA TYR A 202 -9.06 -7.50 -8.70
C TYR A 202 -10.19 -7.82 -9.66
N LEU A 203 -11.41 -7.80 -9.14
CA LEU A 203 -12.64 -7.98 -9.90
C LEU A 203 -13.38 -6.64 -9.98
N LYS A 204 -13.81 -6.28 -11.19
CA LYS A 204 -14.69 -5.14 -11.46
C LYS A 204 -16.12 -5.63 -11.72
N ILE A 205 -17.07 -5.02 -11.01
CA ILE A 205 -18.50 -5.30 -11.12
C ILE A 205 -19.31 -4.01 -11.36
#